data_0ea9bf3dad93c0bddb3d2f9bc26ae26c
#
_entry.id   0ea9bf3dad93c0bddb3d2f9bc26ae26c
#
_cell.length_a   1.000
_cell.length_b   1.000
_cell.length_c   1.000
_cell.angle_alpha   90.00
_cell.angle_beta   90.00
_cell.angle_gamma   90.00
#
_symmetry.space_group_name_H-M   'P 1'
#
loop_
_entity.id
_entity.type
_entity.pdbx_description
1 polymer ?
#
loop_
_entity_poly.entity_id
_entity_poly.type
_entity_poly.pdbx_seq_one_letter_code
_entity_poly.pdbx_strand_id
1 'polypeptide(L)'
;MPPVLKIGIVGAGFIAKFQARAIMQIRNVEIAGVVSRSAASAQAFSKIAKDNGIGAGTVYSDVAEMAKHVDAIAVYSPNFTRVEIVEKIVAAVKKGAALKGLICEKPLARNMKEARRIDDLVQSTQLKTAYFENQIFMKPIRTQMQQLAPQQKTMGPLVLVRSAEEHGGPHEPWFWDPTRQGGGVLSDMGCHSIAVGWHCLTPLGKPLTFLQPVSISADCSLLKWGQKHWREKLLQKMGVDYSKTPAEDFATGMITYKNPETGQLVKAQFTNSWMFEKQGLRLFMDGMGPGYAFELNTLNSSLQIFIGDAAAEAVADAETALEKSTASRGLLAVQYNEPDLYGYTDENEEAANAFLAGRDGFLPLSYGLEITKLCMAGYMAAERKQTIDLTDAAVQKELETYVPMIQQGRGAEVLF
;
A
#
# COMPACT_ATOMS: atom_id res chain seq x y z
N MET A 1 28.54 -16.21 -7.55
CA MET A 1 27.16 -16.20 -7.04
C MET A 1 26.59 -14.82 -7.32
N PRO A 2 25.31 -14.67 -7.66
CA PRO A 2 24.71 -13.34 -7.79
C PRO A 2 24.86 -12.58 -6.46
N PRO A 3 24.94 -11.25 -6.49
CA PRO A 3 25.04 -10.46 -5.27
C PRO A 3 23.78 -10.64 -4.41
N VAL A 4 23.98 -10.78 -3.10
CA VAL A 4 22.90 -10.91 -2.11
C VAL A 4 22.79 -9.61 -1.34
N LEU A 5 21.58 -9.06 -1.24
CA LEU A 5 21.28 -7.87 -0.45
C LEU A 5 21.10 -8.23 1.02
N LYS A 6 21.93 -7.67 1.88
CA LYS A 6 21.81 -7.81 3.33
C LYS A 6 20.85 -6.78 3.88
N ILE A 7 19.67 -7.22 4.37
CA ILE A 7 18.69 -6.31 4.95
C ILE A 7 18.67 -6.36 6.47
N GLY A 8 18.51 -5.19 7.08
CA GLY A 8 18.21 -5.01 8.50
C GLY A 8 16.72 -4.72 8.69
N ILE A 9 16.09 -5.42 9.60
CA ILE A 9 14.66 -5.28 9.90
C ILE A 9 14.47 -4.40 11.14
N VAL A 10 13.67 -3.35 11.04
CA VAL A 10 13.24 -2.52 12.17
C VAL A 10 11.78 -2.73 12.46
N GLY A 11 11.48 -3.37 13.60
CA GLY A 11 10.13 -3.81 13.97
C GLY A 11 9.90 -5.29 13.65
N ALA A 12 9.88 -6.12 14.69
CA ALA A 12 9.74 -7.59 14.60
C ALA A 12 8.27 -8.04 14.87
N GLY A 13 7.30 -7.26 14.39
CA GLY A 13 5.87 -7.51 14.60
C GLY A 13 5.24 -8.46 13.57
N PHE A 14 3.93 -8.34 13.43
CA PHE A 14 3.11 -9.17 12.52
C PHE A 14 3.59 -9.08 11.06
N ILE A 15 3.69 -7.86 10.51
CA ILE A 15 4.06 -7.69 9.11
C ILE A 15 5.49 -8.19 8.82
N ALA A 16 6.45 -8.00 9.75
CA ALA A 16 7.80 -8.51 9.57
C ALA A 16 7.82 -10.04 9.37
N LYS A 17 6.94 -10.78 10.05
CA LYS A 17 6.82 -12.24 9.89
C LYS A 17 6.25 -12.63 8.52
N PHE A 18 5.34 -11.83 7.95
CA PHE A 18 4.86 -12.02 6.57
C PHE A 18 5.97 -11.75 5.57
N GLN A 19 6.70 -10.65 5.75
CA GLN A 19 7.84 -10.31 4.91
C GLN A 19 8.94 -11.38 4.97
N ALA A 20 9.21 -11.96 6.15
CA ALA A 20 10.14 -13.07 6.28
C ALA A 20 9.71 -14.30 5.46
N ARG A 21 8.40 -14.63 5.44
CA ARG A 21 7.88 -15.73 4.59
C ARG A 21 8.05 -15.44 3.10
N ALA A 22 7.85 -14.20 2.68
CA ALA A 22 8.10 -13.78 1.31
C ALA A 22 9.59 -13.92 0.95
N ILE A 23 10.48 -13.47 1.82
CA ILE A 23 11.95 -13.55 1.64
C ILE A 23 12.43 -15.00 1.50
N MET A 24 11.76 -15.98 2.12
CA MET A 24 12.07 -17.41 1.93
C MET A 24 11.95 -17.86 0.46
N GLN A 25 11.20 -17.16 -0.36
CA GLN A 25 11.01 -17.45 -1.79
C GLN A 25 12.03 -16.73 -2.69
N ILE A 26 12.89 -15.87 -2.12
CA ILE A 26 13.80 -14.98 -2.84
C ILE A 26 15.25 -15.43 -2.60
N ARG A 27 16.06 -15.45 -3.65
CA ARG A 27 17.44 -15.98 -3.58
C ARG A 27 18.51 -14.91 -3.31
N ASN A 28 18.22 -13.66 -3.60
CA ASN A 28 19.18 -12.56 -3.56
C ASN A 28 18.95 -11.59 -2.37
N VAL A 29 18.29 -12.05 -1.32
CA VAL A 29 18.04 -11.30 -0.07
C VAL A 29 18.38 -12.17 1.13
N GLU A 30 19.04 -11.59 2.13
CA GLU A 30 19.20 -12.21 3.45
C GLU A 30 18.87 -11.22 4.57
N ILE A 31 18.24 -11.70 5.65
CA ILE A 31 17.98 -10.93 6.86
C ILE A 31 19.26 -10.96 7.73
N ALA A 32 20.08 -9.92 7.61
CA ALA A 32 21.35 -9.84 8.32
C ALA A 32 21.20 -9.28 9.73
N GLY A 33 20.26 -8.34 9.95
CA GLY A 33 20.07 -7.67 11.23
C GLY A 33 18.62 -7.47 11.62
N VAL A 34 18.38 -7.33 12.93
CA VAL A 34 17.04 -7.08 13.52
C VAL A 34 17.17 -6.09 14.66
N VAL A 35 16.30 -5.07 14.64
CA VAL A 35 16.06 -4.14 15.77
C VAL A 35 14.58 -4.14 16.10
N SER A 36 14.24 -4.30 17.37
CA SER A 36 12.85 -4.16 17.84
C SER A 36 12.84 -3.56 19.25
N ARG A 37 11.76 -2.83 19.58
CA ARG A 37 11.54 -2.28 20.92
C ARG A 37 11.60 -3.36 22.02
N SER A 38 11.08 -4.55 21.73
CA SER A 38 11.12 -5.70 22.62
C SER A 38 12.28 -6.62 22.23
N ALA A 39 13.23 -6.83 23.14
CA ALA A 39 14.32 -7.76 22.93
C ALA A 39 13.81 -9.21 22.67
N ALA A 40 12.74 -9.62 23.37
CA ALA A 40 12.12 -10.92 23.14
C ALA A 40 11.56 -11.07 21.72
N SER A 41 10.90 -10.02 21.19
CA SER A 41 10.41 -10.02 19.79
C SER A 41 11.55 -10.04 18.78
N ALA A 42 12.64 -9.31 19.03
CA ALA A 42 13.81 -9.33 18.18
C ALA A 42 14.48 -10.72 18.15
N GLN A 43 14.64 -11.36 19.30
CA GLN A 43 15.20 -12.72 19.41
C GLN A 43 14.31 -13.76 18.73
N ALA A 44 12.99 -13.69 18.94
CA ALA A 44 12.04 -14.58 18.27
C ALA A 44 12.08 -14.45 16.75
N PHE A 45 12.20 -13.23 16.23
CA PHE A 45 12.33 -12.99 14.80
C PHE A 45 13.70 -13.44 14.26
N SER A 46 14.79 -13.19 14.99
CA SER A 46 16.13 -13.72 14.69
C SER A 46 16.12 -15.25 14.54
N LYS A 47 15.40 -15.93 15.46
CA LYS A 47 15.24 -17.39 15.36
C LYS A 47 14.49 -17.78 14.06
N ILE A 48 13.44 -17.06 13.67
CA ILE A 48 12.74 -17.31 12.40
C ILE A 48 13.73 -17.20 11.21
N ALA A 49 14.55 -16.16 11.17
CA ALA A 49 15.53 -15.99 10.10
C ALA A 49 16.52 -17.15 10.00
N LYS A 50 17.05 -17.59 11.14
CA LYS A 50 18.02 -18.70 11.22
C LYS A 50 17.39 -20.04 10.88
N ASP A 51 16.26 -20.38 11.49
CA ASP A 51 15.60 -21.68 11.31
C ASP A 51 15.17 -21.91 9.85
N ASN A 52 14.88 -20.83 9.12
CA ASN A 52 14.47 -20.89 7.72
C ASN A 52 15.64 -20.62 6.72
N GLY A 53 16.86 -20.45 7.21
CA GLY A 53 18.03 -20.25 6.35
C GLY A 53 18.02 -18.94 5.53
N ILE A 54 17.26 -17.93 5.99
CA ILE A 54 17.13 -16.63 5.29
C ILE A 54 18.04 -15.54 5.87
N GLY A 55 19.03 -15.91 6.68
CA GLY A 55 20.06 -15.01 7.17
C GLY A 55 20.39 -15.19 8.65
N ALA A 56 21.44 -14.48 9.10
CA ALA A 56 21.91 -14.55 10.48
C ALA A 56 20.95 -13.88 11.50
N GLY A 57 20.15 -12.91 11.07
CA GLY A 57 19.20 -12.18 11.90
C GLY A 57 19.83 -11.64 13.18
N THR A 58 21.06 -11.09 13.11
CA THR A 58 21.79 -10.58 14.29
C THR A 58 20.95 -9.50 14.99
N VAL A 59 20.72 -9.67 16.30
CA VAL A 59 19.93 -8.71 17.07
C VAL A 59 20.84 -7.54 17.48
N TYR A 60 20.41 -6.33 17.14
CA TYR A 60 21.06 -5.08 17.54
C TYR A 60 20.14 -4.31 18.52
N SER A 61 20.76 -3.55 19.41
CA SER A 61 20.04 -2.68 20.35
C SER A 61 19.65 -1.34 19.74
N ASP A 62 20.34 -0.92 18.68
CA ASP A 62 20.13 0.35 18.00
C ASP A 62 20.21 0.23 16.48
N VAL A 63 19.39 1.01 15.78
CA VAL A 63 19.33 1.02 14.32
C VAL A 63 20.59 1.62 13.67
N ALA A 64 21.23 2.59 14.33
CA ALA A 64 22.45 3.21 13.80
C ALA A 64 23.64 2.24 13.84
N GLU A 65 23.69 1.36 14.82
CA GLU A 65 24.68 0.28 14.86
C GLU A 65 24.43 -0.76 13.78
N MET A 66 23.16 -1.23 13.65
CA MET A 66 22.78 -2.15 12.59
C MET A 66 23.10 -1.60 11.19
N ALA A 67 22.91 -0.30 10.96
CA ALA A 67 23.16 0.35 9.68
C ALA A 67 24.60 0.21 9.15
N LYS A 68 25.57 -0.09 10.03
CA LYS A 68 26.97 -0.32 9.65
C LYS A 68 27.23 -1.71 9.09
N HIS A 69 26.29 -2.64 9.25
CA HIS A 69 26.45 -4.07 8.98
C HIS A 69 25.50 -4.64 7.93
N VAL A 70 24.64 -3.79 7.37
CA VAL A 70 23.62 -4.18 6.39
C VAL A 70 23.68 -3.30 5.14
N ASP A 71 23.16 -3.79 4.02
CA ASP A 71 23.09 -3.04 2.76
C ASP A 71 21.85 -2.15 2.66
N ALA A 72 20.75 -2.58 3.27
CA ALA A 72 19.49 -1.83 3.28
C ALA A 72 18.74 -2.03 4.60
N ILE A 73 17.85 -1.10 4.94
CA ILE A 73 16.99 -1.20 6.13
C ILE A 73 15.54 -1.20 5.71
N ALA A 74 14.76 -2.15 6.25
CA ALA A 74 13.32 -2.23 6.10
C ALA A 74 12.63 -1.84 7.42
N VAL A 75 11.78 -0.79 7.36
CA VAL A 75 11.06 -0.24 8.51
C VAL A 75 9.64 -0.80 8.52
N TYR A 76 9.44 -1.82 9.33
CA TYR A 76 8.15 -2.51 9.55
C TYR A 76 7.51 -2.16 10.91
N SER A 77 8.06 -1.17 11.58
CA SER A 77 7.51 -0.64 12.82
C SER A 77 6.25 0.20 12.59
N PRO A 78 5.41 0.40 13.62
CA PRO A 78 4.23 1.26 13.52
C PRO A 78 4.54 2.65 12.94
N ASN A 79 3.63 3.16 12.12
CA ASN A 79 3.82 4.43 11.39
C ASN A 79 4.17 5.63 12.28
N PHE A 80 3.63 5.72 13.50
CA PHE A 80 3.96 6.81 14.44
C PHE A 80 5.43 6.82 14.92
N THR A 81 6.18 5.75 14.66
CA THR A 81 7.61 5.67 15.04
C THR A 81 8.57 5.96 13.87
N ARG A 82 8.05 6.05 12.63
CA ARG A 82 8.89 6.04 11.43
C ARG A 82 9.78 7.26 11.30
N VAL A 83 9.27 8.46 11.58
CA VAL A 83 10.07 9.69 11.46
C VAL A 83 11.34 9.57 12.30
N GLU A 84 11.22 9.20 13.59
CA GLU A 84 12.37 9.02 14.47
C GLU A 84 13.36 7.95 13.98
N ILE A 85 12.84 6.84 13.47
CA ILE A 85 13.66 5.75 12.94
C ILE A 85 14.42 6.20 11.69
N VAL A 86 13.76 6.87 10.76
CA VAL A 86 14.38 7.39 9.53
C VAL A 86 15.41 8.46 9.87
N GLU A 87 15.18 9.33 10.84
CA GLU A 87 16.17 10.29 11.35
C GLU A 87 17.46 9.59 11.82
N LYS A 88 17.33 8.51 12.60
CA LYS A 88 18.48 7.72 13.05
C LYS A 88 19.22 7.05 11.91
N ILE A 89 18.50 6.50 10.93
CA ILE A 89 19.08 5.87 9.72
C ILE A 89 19.86 6.90 8.91
N VAL A 90 19.24 8.04 8.61
CA VAL A 90 19.87 9.13 7.84
C VAL A 90 21.10 9.69 8.59
N ALA A 91 21.01 9.84 9.91
CA ALA A 91 22.15 10.25 10.71
C ALA A 91 23.31 9.24 10.65
N ALA A 92 23.02 7.93 10.63
CA ALA A 92 24.03 6.90 10.46
C ALA A 92 24.69 6.96 9.07
N VAL A 93 23.90 7.16 8.00
CA VAL A 93 24.42 7.35 6.63
C VAL A 93 25.33 8.57 6.56
N LYS A 94 24.93 9.72 7.13
CA LYS A 94 25.75 10.94 7.18
C LYS A 94 27.06 10.74 7.99
N LYS A 95 27.10 9.74 8.86
CA LYS A 95 28.30 9.35 9.62
C LYS A 95 29.11 8.23 8.92
N GLY A 96 28.77 7.87 7.68
CA GLY A 96 29.54 6.93 6.87
C GLY A 96 29.00 5.50 6.79
N ALA A 97 27.77 5.21 7.27
CA ALA A 97 27.14 3.91 7.02
C ALA A 97 26.87 3.74 5.52
N ALA A 98 27.32 2.63 4.94
CA ALA A 98 27.27 2.37 3.49
C ALA A 98 25.96 1.71 3.06
N LEU A 99 24.82 2.28 3.47
CA LEU A 99 23.50 1.79 3.08
C LEU A 99 23.20 2.12 1.61
N LYS A 100 22.65 1.15 0.89
CA LYS A 100 22.15 1.28 -0.49
C LYS A 100 20.72 1.73 -0.54
N GLY A 101 19.88 1.26 0.41
CA GLY A 101 18.44 1.50 0.34
C GLY A 101 17.70 1.55 1.67
N LEU A 102 16.52 2.15 1.60
CA LEU A 102 15.53 2.24 2.67
C LEU A 102 14.17 1.77 2.17
N ILE A 103 13.59 0.81 2.87
CA ILE A 103 12.22 0.33 2.67
C ILE A 103 11.34 0.87 3.79
N CYS A 104 10.17 1.42 3.45
CA CYS A 104 9.14 1.79 4.42
C CYS A 104 7.81 1.13 4.07
N GLU A 105 7.20 0.49 5.06
CA GLU A 105 5.84 -0.06 4.97
C GLU A 105 4.77 1.04 4.86
N LYS A 106 3.62 0.65 4.31
CA LYS A 106 2.42 1.49 4.28
C LYS A 106 1.77 1.63 5.68
N PRO A 107 0.94 2.66 5.88
CA PRO A 107 0.99 3.95 5.21
C PRO A 107 2.33 4.61 5.49
N LEU A 108 2.85 5.46 4.61
CA LEU A 108 4.20 6.05 4.78
C LEU A 108 4.33 6.80 6.10
N ALA A 109 3.28 7.56 6.46
CA ALA A 109 3.20 8.34 7.69
C ALA A 109 1.74 8.59 8.08
N ARG A 110 1.51 9.20 9.23
CA ARG A 110 0.17 9.51 9.73
C ARG A 110 -0.47 10.73 9.05
N ASN A 111 0.35 11.65 8.56
CA ASN A 111 -0.08 12.90 7.91
C ASN A 111 1.02 13.45 6.99
N MET A 112 0.71 14.54 6.26
CA MET A 112 1.64 15.14 5.31
C MET A 112 2.91 15.69 5.95
N LYS A 113 2.83 16.30 7.12
CA LYS A 113 4.00 16.83 7.82
C LYS A 113 5.05 15.76 8.10
N GLU A 114 4.60 14.58 8.56
CA GLU A 114 5.47 13.43 8.81
C GLU A 114 5.99 12.81 7.50
N ALA A 115 5.12 12.64 6.51
CA ALA A 115 5.51 12.09 5.21
C ALA A 115 6.54 12.97 4.51
N ARG A 116 6.33 14.28 4.51
CA ARG A 116 7.28 15.25 3.97
C ARG A 116 8.61 15.21 4.73
N ARG A 117 8.56 15.14 6.07
CA ARG A 117 9.77 15.01 6.88
C ARG A 117 10.59 13.76 6.53
N ILE A 118 9.94 12.63 6.30
CA ILE A 118 10.60 11.38 5.86
C ILE A 118 11.24 11.60 4.48
N ASP A 119 10.50 12.16 3.54
CA ASP A 119 10.99 12.42 2.18
C ASP A 119 12.20 13.36 2.19
N ASP A 120 12.11 14.51 2.86
CA ASP A 120 13.21 15.49 3.00
C ASP A 120 14.47 14.87 3.61
N LEU A 121 14.30 14.04 4.64
CA LEU A 121 15.41 13.33 5.27
C LEU A 121 16.13 12.43 4.28
N VAL A 122 15.38 11.64 3.53
CA VAL A 122 15.97 10.70 2.56
C VAL A 122 16.59 11.42 1.37
N GLN A 123 15.93 12.46 0.83
CA GLN A 123 16.47 13.32 -0.23
C GLN A 123 17.80 13.97 0.15
N SER A 124 18.07 14.16 1.46
CA SER A 124 19.36 14.67 1.95
C SER A 124 20.50 13.66 1.90
N THR A 125 20.27 12.47 1.34
CA THR A 125 21.21 11.35 1.22
C THR A 125 21.24 10.79 -0.21
N GLN A 126 22.01 9.73 -0.44
CA GLN A 126 22.03 8.97 -1.70
C GLN A 126 21.26 7.65 -1.59
N LEU A 127 20.49 7.47 -0.50
CA LEU A 127 19.70 6.26 -0.31
C LEU A 127 18.68 6.07 -1.43
N LYS A 128 18.62 4.88 -1.97
CA LYS A 128 17.52 4.44 -2.81
C LYS A 128 16.35 4.07 -1.93
N THR A 129 15.14 4.18 -2.43
CA THR A 129 13.93 4.03 -1.64
C THR A 129 12.97 3.02 -2.23
N ALA A 130 12.23 2.33 -1.35
CA ALA A 130 11.07 1.54 -1.73
C ALA A 130 9.95 1.75 -0.71
N TYR A 131 8.78 2.14 -1.20
CA TYR A 131 7.53 2.18 -0.44
C TYR A 131 6.81 0.86 -0.63
N PHE A 132 6.58 0.15 0.45
CA PHE A 132 5.93 -1.15 0.40
C PHE A 132 4.42 -0.99 0.35
N GLU A 133 3.86 -1.31 -0.82
CA GLU A 133 2.45 -1.36 -1.14
C GLU A 133 2.19 -2.66 -1.91
N ASN A 134 2.07 -3.72 -1.17
CA ASN A 134 2.01 -5.09 -1.69
C ASN A 134 0.88 -5.32 -2.70
N GLN A 135 -0.24 -4.61 -2.62
CA GLN A 135 -1.39 -4.86 -3.51
C GLN A 135 -1.09 -4.51 -4.98
N ILE A 136 -0.18 -3.58 -5.25
CA ILE A 136 0.30 -3.30 -6.61
C ILE A 136 1.09 -4.49 -7.19
N PHE A 137 1.75 -5.26 -6.32
CA PHE A 137 2.53 -6.45 -6.69
C PHE A 137 1.72 -7.76 -6.68
N MET A 138 0.44 -7.73 -6.31
CA MET A 138 -0.41 -8.92 -6.36
C MET A 138 -0.38 -9.54 -7.76
N LYS A 139 -0.21 -10.86 -7.83
CA LYS A 139 -0.21 -11.59 -9.11
C LYS A 139 -1.45 -11.28 -9.97
N PRO A 140 -2.69 -11.25 -9.42
CA PRO A 140 -3.86 -10.86 -10.20
C PRO A 140 -3.75 -9.46 -10.82
N ILE A 141 -3.22 -8.47 -10.07
CA ILE A 141 -3.03 -7.10 -10.56
C ILE A 141 -2.00 -7.06 -11.69
N ARG A 142 -0.85 -7.69 -11.50
CA ARG A 142 0.20 -7.73 -12.53
C ARG A 142 -0.24 -8.51 -13.77
N THR A 143 -0.97 -9.63 -13.57
CA THR A 143 -1.46 -10.44 -14.69
C THR A 143 -2.51 -9.72 -15.50
N GLN A 144 -3.51 -9.06 -14.86
CA GLN A 144 -4.51 -8.31 -15.61
C GLN A 144 -3.85 -7.21 -16.47
N MET A 145 -2.85 -6.49 -15.91
CA MET A 145 -2.12 -5.48 -16.67
C MET A 145 -1.41 -6.07 -17.90
N GLN A 146 -0.78 -7.25 -17.76
CA GLN A 146 -0.12 -7.94 -18.86
C GLN A 146 -1.13 -8.47 -19.91
N GLN A 147 -2.20 -9.11 -19.46
CA GLN A 147 -3.21 -9.71 -20.33
C GLN A 147 -4.02 -8.65 -21.10
N LEU A 148 -4.29 -7.50 -20.46
CA LEU A 148 -5.03 -6.39 -21.08
C LEU A 148 -4.13 -5.38 -21.80
N ALA A 149 -2.81 -5.57 -21.81
CA ALA A 149 -1.88 -4.65 -22.47
C ALA A 149 -2.18 -4.42 -23.96
N PRO A 150 -2.51 -5.44 -24.78
CA PRO A 150 -2.89 -5.24 -26.17
C PRO A 150 -4.16 -4.37 -26.32
N GLN A 151 -5.19 -4.63 -25.51
CA GLN A 151 -6.44 -3.88 -25.51
C GLN A 151 -6.22 -2.43 -25.07
N GLN A 152 -5.44 -2.21 -24.00
CA GLN A 152 -5.10 -0.87 -23.54
C GLN A 152 -4.35 -0.07 -24.63
N LYS A 153 -3.45 -0.72 -25.35
CA LYS A 153 -2.69 -0.08 -26.42
C LYS A 153 -3.56 0.34 -27.62
N THR A 154 -4.58 -0.47 -27.94
CA THR A 154 -5.41 -0.30 -29.15
C THR A 154 -6.66 0.51 -28.88
N MET A 155 -7.33 0.25 -27.73
CA MET A 155 -8.64 0.82 -27.38
C MET A 155 -8.53 1.97 -26.37
N GLY A 156 -7.39 2.11 -25.71
CA GLY A 156 -7.16 3.07 -24.63
C GLY A 156 -7.14 2.42 -23.22
N PRO A 157 -6.64 3.17 -22.20
CA PRO A 157 -6.48 2.67 -20.87
C PRO A 157 -7.82 2.45 -20.13
N LEU A 158 -7.77 1.86 -18.92
CA LEU A 158 -8.90 1.81 -18.01
C LEU A 158 -9.39 3.23 -17.69
N VAL A 159 -10.70 3.38 -17.58
CA VAL A 159 -11.36 4.69 -17.30
C VAL A 159 -12.05 4.73 -15.94
N LEU A 160 -12.33 3.55 -15.37
CA LEU A 160 -12.88 3.37 -14.05
C LEU A 160 -12.18 2.19 -13.36
N VAL A 161 -11.76 2.38 -12.12
CA VAL A 161 -11.31 1.29 -11.23
C VAL A 161 -12.05 1.43 -9.91
N ARG A 162 -12.54 0.31 -9.37
CA ARG A 162 -13.09 0.23 -8.01
C ARG A 162 -12.23 -0.73 -7.21
N SER A 163 -11.89 -0.35 -5.98
CA SER A 163 -11.05 -1.14 -5.09
C SER A 163 -11.61 -1.15 -3.68
N ALA A 164 -11.56 -2.31 -3.05
CA ALA A 164 -12.02 -2.47 -1.67
C ALA A 164 -11.11 -3.42 -0.92
N GLU A 165 -10.86 -3.09 0.35
CA GLU A 165 -10.23 -3.98 1.31
C GLU A 165 -11.06 -4.02 2.58
N GLU A 166 -11.36 -5.24 3.06
CA GLU A 166 -12.27 -5.44 4.18
C GLU A 166 -11.82 -6.63 5.05
N HIS A 167 -11.83 -6.42 6.37
CA HIS A 167 -11.63 -7.46 7.38
C HIS A 167 -12.37 -7.13 8.70
N GLY A 168 -12.30 -7.99 9.70
CA GLY A 168 -13.05 -7.87 10.95
C GLY A 168 -12.51 -6.87 11.97
N GLY A 169 -11.52 -6.06 11.60
CA GLY A 169 -10.84 -5.09 12.44
C GLY A 169 -9.40 -5.50 12.81
N PRO A 170 -8.53 -4.54 13.16
CA PRO A 170 -7.13 -4.76 13.47
C PRO A 170 -6.91 -5.66 14.69
N HIS A 171 -5.79 -6.38 14.72
CA HIS A 171 -5.44 -7.33 15.76
C HIS A 171 -4.54 -6.77 16.88
N GLU A 172 -4.02 -5.54 16.72
CA GLU A 172 -3.16 -4.88 17.70
C GLU A 172 -3.83 -3.62 18.25
N PRO A 173 -3.77 -3.36 19.58
CA PRO A 173 -4.46 -2.22 20.20
C PRO A 173 -4.09 -0.85 19.63
N TRP A 174 -2.85 -0.65 19.21
CA TRP A 174 -2.37 0.64 18.70
C TRP A 174 -3.02 1.07 17.37
N PHE A 175 -3.51 0.11 16.56
CA PHE A 175 -4.26 0.41 15.34
C PHE A 175 -5.62 1.07 15.64
N TRP A 176 -6.19 0.77 16.80
CA TRP A 176 -7.46 1.34 17.24
C TRP A 176 -7.31 2.74 17.86
N ASP A 177 -6.08 3.19 18.09
CA ASP A 177 -5.78 4.54 18.57
C ASP A 177 -5.47 5.45 17.38
N PRO A 178 -6.42 6.32 16.97
CA PRO A 178 -6.25 7.16 15.79
C PRO A 178 -5.09 8.15 15.92
N THR A 179 -4.69 8.49 17.15
CA THR A 179 -3.53 9.38 17.36
C THR A 179 -2.21 8.68 17.03
N ARG A 180 -2.17 7.36 17.10
CA ARG A 180 -1.02 6.53 16.76
C ARG A 180 -1.08 6.02 15.33
N GLN A 181 -2.25 5.53 14.92
CA GLN A 181 -2.47 4.99 13.58
C GLN A 181 -2.50 6.11 12.53
N GLY A 182 -3.02 7.28 12.85
CA GLY A 182 -3.18 8.40 11.92
C GLY A 182 -4.61 8.58 11.43
N GLY A 183 -5.54 7.78 11.95
CA GLY A 183 -6.96 7.71 11.62
C GLY A 183 -7.49 6.32 11.92
N GLY A 184 -8.53 5.90 11.22
CA GLY A 184 -9.09 4.56 11.25
C GLY A 184 -8.82 3.79 9.96
N VAL A 185 -9.88 3.24 9.37
CA VAL A 185 -9.79 2.35 8.20
C VAL A 185 -9.29 3.06 6.94
N LEU A 186 -9.55 4.35 6.76
CA LEU A 186 -9.05 5.11 5.60
C LEU A 186 -7.52 5.20 5.60
N SER A 187 -6.92 5.47 6.77
CA SER A 187 -5.46 5.51 6.90
C SER A 187 -4.85 4.10 6.81
N ASP A 188 -5.50 3.08 7.39
CA ASP A 188 -4.98 1.71 7.42
C ASP A 188 -5.09 0.99 6.07
N MET A 189 -6.25 1.02 5.45
CA MET A 189 -6.61 0.22 4.27
C MET A 189 -6.92 1.09 3.05
N GLY A 190 -7.41 2.31 3.26
CA GLY A 190 -7.69 3.23 2.16
C GLY A 190 -6.44 3.59 1.37
N CYS A 191 -5.28 3.64 2.01
CA CYS A 191 -4.00 3.86 1.32
C CYS A 191 -3.73 2.78 0.26
N HIS A 192 -4.03 1.51 0.52
CA HIS A 192 -3.94 0.42 -0.46
C HIS A 192 -4.90 0.63 -1.63
N SER A 193 -6.18 0.83 -1.32
CA SER A 193 -7.22 0.98 -2.33
C SER A 193 -7.00 2.19 -3.24
N ILE A 194 -6.51 3.31 -2.68
CA ILE A 194 -6.13 4.51 -3.44
C ILE A 194 -4.91 4.22 -4.34
N ALA A 195 -3.88 3.58 -3.80
CA ALA A 195 -2.64 3.28 -4.52
C ALA A 195 -2.89 2.35 -5.71
N VAL A 196 -3.59 1.24 -5.49
CA VAL A 196 -3.86 0.26 -6.55
C VAL A 196 -4.83 0.82 -7.59
N GLY A 197 -5.82 1.62 -7.18
CA GLY A 197 -6.74 2.30 -8.10
C GLY A 197 -6.00 3.25 -9.04
N TRP A 198 -5.11 4.07 -8.51
CA TRP A 198 -4.28 4.98 -9.31
C TRP A 198 -3.35 4.22 -10.24
N HIS A 199 -2.67 3.18 -9.71
CA HIS A 199 -1.77 2.35 -10.49
C HIS A 199 -2.46 1.69 -11.69
N CYS A 200 -3.62 1.06 -11.49
CA CYS A 200 -4.37 0.39 -12.55
C CYS A 200 -4.89 1.36 -13.62
N LEU A 201 -5.27 2.60 -13.24
CA LEU A 201 -5.71 3.64 -14.18
C LEU A 201 -4.55 4.22 -14.98
N THR A 202 -3.32 4.19 -14.45
CA THR A 202 -2.16 4.78 -15.12
C THR A 202 -1.84 4.02 -16.41
N PRO A 203 -1.82 4.71 -17.57
CA PRO A 203 -1.55 4.07 -18.85
C PRO A 203 -0.19 3.34 -18.85
N LEU A 204 -0.12 2.22 -19.55
CA LEU A 204 1.09 1.40 -19.63
C LEU A 204 2.30 2.20 -20.10
N GLY A 205 3.43 2.04 -19.42
CA GLY A 205 4.69 2.71 -19.72
C GLY A 205 4.78 4.17 -19.28
N LYS A 206 3.73 4.71 -18.64
CA LYS A 206 3.77 6.04 -18.04
C LYS A 206 4.27 5.98 -16.57
N PRO A 207 4.85 7.08 -16.05
CA PRO A 207 5.21 7.17 -14.63
C PRO A 207 4.02 6.92 -13.70
N LEU A 208 4.26 6.41 -12.50
CA LEU A 208 3.22 6.10 -11.51
C LEU A 208 2.27 7.27 -11.21
N THR A 209 2.81 8.49 -11.17
CA THR A 209 2.07 9.74 -10.88
C THR A 209 1.70 10.50 -12.16
N PHE A 210 1.67 9.83 -13.31
CA PHE A 210 1.35 10.46 -14.60
C PHE A 210 -0.05 11.08 -14.62
N LEU A 211 -1.04 10.34 -14.11
CA LEU A 211 -2.39 10.87 -13.96
C LEU A 211 -2.43 11.88 -12.80
N GLN A 212 -2.96 13.07 -13.07
CA GLN A 212 -3.03 14.16 -12.09
C GLN A 212 -4.34 14.07 -11.30
N PRO A 213 -4.30 13.92 -9.95
CA PRO A 213 -5.50 14.00 -9.14
C PRO A 213 -6.11 15.41 -9.24
N VAL A 214 -7.40 15.51 -9.59
CA VAL A 214 -8.09 16.80 -9.73
C VAL A 214 -9.17 17.04 -8.68
N SER A 215 -9.80 15.97 -8.17
CA SER A 215 -10.76 16.10 -7.06
C SER A 215 -10.92 14.81 -6.30
N ILE A 216 -11.32 14.92 -5.03
CA ILE A 216 -11.69 13.79 -4.18
C ILE A 216 -12.97 14.10 -3.42
N SER A 217 -13.90 13.14 -3.39
CA SER A 217 -15.04 13.09 -2.45
C SER A 217 -14.90 11.84 -1.59
N ALA A 218 -15.20 11.94 -0.31
CA ALA A 218 -15.12 10.80 0.60
C ALA A 218 -16.14 10.95 1.74
N ASP A 219 -16.51 9.81 2.32
CA ASP A 219 -17.26 9.68 3.55
C ASP A 219 -16.51 8.75 4.50
N CYS A 220 -16.49 9.11 5.78
CA CYS A 220 -15.93 8.32 6.87
C CYS A 220 -17.01 8.16 7.94
N SER A 221 -17.28 6.92 8.35
CA SER A 221 -18.36 6.61 9.29
C SER A 221 -17.91 5.58 10.33
N LEU A 222 -18.56 5.59 11.48
CA LEU A 222 -18.38 4.61 12.56
C LEU A 222 -19.66 3.79 12.69
N LEU A 223 -19.74 2.67 11.97
CA LEU A 223 -20.98 1.91 11.77
C LEU A 223 -21.12 0.74 12.74
N LYS A 224 -20.10 -0.09 12.88
CA LYS A 224 -20.09 -1.29 13.73
C LYS A 224 -19.49 -1.02 15.10
N TRP A 225 -18.23 -0.63 15.12
CA TRP A 225 -17.44 -0.50 16.36
C TRP A 225 -17.86 0.69 17.22
N GLY A 226 -18.70 1.59 16.72
CA GLY A 226 -19.40 2.64 17.45
C GLY A 226 -20.62 2.16 18.25
N GLN A 227 -21.19 1.00 17.94
CA GLN A 227 -22.35 0.45 18.65
C GLN A 227 -21.95 -0.08 20.04
N LYS A 228 -22.82 0.09 21.04
CA LYS A 228 -22.55 -0.26 22.46
C LYS A 228 -21.95 -1.67 22.62
N HIS A 229 -22.60 -2.68 22.05
CA HIS A 229 -22.14 -4.09 22.15
C HIS A 229 -20.71 -4.28 21.62
N TRP A 230 -20.40 -3.67 20.47
CA TRP A 230 -19.07 -3.81 19.83
C TRP A 230 -17.99 -3.01 20.57
N ARG A 231 -18.31 -1.83 21.10
CA ARG A 231 -17.40 -1.05 21.97
C ARG A 231 -17.03 -1.81 23.24
N GLU A 232 -18.03 -2.41 23.91
CA GLU A 232 -17.81 -3.24 25.11
C GLU A 232 -16.91 -4.44 24.79
N LYS A 233 -17.15 -5.11 23.65
CA LYS A 233 -16.30 -6.22 23.18
C LYS A 233 -14.87 -5.78 22.86
N LEU A 234 -14.68 -4.62 22.23
CA LEU A 234 -13.38 -4.05 21.91
C LEU A 234 -12.62 -3.70 23.19
N LEU A 235 -13.29 -3.04 24.14
CA LEU A 235 -12.72 -2.72 25.43
C LEU A 235 -12.28 -3.99 26.19
N GLN A 236 -13.14 -5.00 26.25
CA GLN A 236 -12.82 -6.26 26.93
C GLN A 236 -11.65 -7.02 26.27
N LYS A 237 -11.60 -7.05 24.92
CA LYS A 237 -10.63 -7.85 24.16
C LYS A 237 -9.28 -7.13 23.99
N MET A 238 -9.29 -5.81 23.77
CA MET A 238 -8.14 -5.02 23.37
C MET A 238 -7.75 -3.91 24.37
N GLY A 239 -8.58 -3.64 25.38
CA GLY A 239 -8.39 -2.52 26.30
C GLY A 239 -8.63 -1.14 25.66
N VAL A 240 -9.31 -1.09 24.51
CA VAL A 240 -9.56 0.13 23.74
C VAL A 240 -10.97 0.63 23.99
N ASP A 241 -11.10 1.86 24.43
CA ASP A 241 -12.38 2.52 24.71
C ASP A 241 -12.76 3.52 23.61
N TYR A 242 -13.55 3.06 22.66
CA TYR A 242 -14.04 3.88 21.55
C TYR A 242 -15.08 4.95 21.94
N SER A 243 -15.47 5.03 23.21
CA SER A 243 -16.21 6.19 23.70
C SER A 243 -15.33 7.43 23.90
N LYS A 244 -14.02 7.23 24.02
CA LYS A 244 -13.05 8.31 24.27
C LYS A 244 -12.38 8.82 22.99
N THR A 245 -11.89 7.89 22.19
CA THR A 245 -11.14 8.20 20.96
C THR A 245 -11.63 7.34 19.79
N PRO A 246 -12.86 7.58 19.30
CA PRO A 246 -13.38 6.82 18.17
C PRO A 246 -12.64 7.16 16.88
N ALA A 247 -12.48 6.15 16.03
CA ALA A 247 -12.05 6.30 14.65
C ALA A 247 -13.05 5.63 13.72
N GLU A 248 -13.04 5.99 12.46
CA GLU A 248 -13.92 5.40 11.45
C GLU A 248 -13.59 3.94 11.22
N ASP A 249 -14.61 3.11 11.11
CA ASP A 249 -14.53 1.69 10.73
C ASP A 249 -15.04 1.42 9.31
N PHE A 250 -15.51 2.48 8.65
CA PHE A 250 -15.93 2.50 7.26
C PHE A 250 -15.46 3.78 6.59
N ALA A 251 -14.90 3.64 5.38
CA ALA A 251 -14.55 4.77 4.53
C ALA A 251 -14.85 4.43 3.07
N THR A 252 -15.40 5.37 2.32
CA THR A 252 -15.60 5.25 0.88
C THR A 252 -15.33 6.58 0.20
N GLY A 253 -14.95 6.55 -1.07
CA GLY A 253 -14.72 7.78 -1.81
C GLY A 253 -14.44 7.56 -3.28
N MET A 254 -14.33 8.68 -4.00
CA MET A 254 -14.02 8.72 -5.43
C MET A 254 -12.98 9.80 -5.69
N ILE A 255 -11.92 9.41 -6.39
CA ILE A 255 -10.90 10.32 -6.89
C ILE A 255 -11.06 10.47 -8.41
N THR A 256 -11.10 11.70 -8.88
CA THR A 256 -11.03 12.01 -10.30
C THR A 256 -9.59 12.36 -10.65
N TYR A 257 -9.07 11.70 -11.67
CA TYR A 257 -7.76 11.99 -12.25
C TYR A 257 -7.93 12.55 -13.65
N LYS A 258 -6.98 13.39 -14.06
CA LYS A 258 -6.88 13.94 -15.43
C LYS A 258 -5.64 13.37 -16.12
N ASN A 259 -5.82 12.85 -17.30
CA ASN A 259 -4.71 12.53 -18.19
C ASN A 259 -4.13 13.85 -18.75
N PRO A 260 -2.88 14.21 -18.46
CA PRO A 260 -2.30 15.49 -18.88
C PRO A 260 -2.08 15.61 -20.39
N GLU A 261 -1.96 14.49 -21.11
CA GLU A 261 -1.74 14.47 -22.56
C GLU A 261 -3.07 14.60 -23.35
N THR A 262 -4.14 13.98 -22.86
CA THR A 262 -5.42 13.94 -23.60
C THR A 262 -6.50 14.82 -22.99
N GLY A 263 -6.34 15.25 -21.75
CA GLY A 263 -7.37 15.94 -20.97
C GLY A 263 -8.50 15.04 -20.46
N GLN A 264 -8.49 13.74 -20.79
CA GLN A 264 -9.49 12.79 -20.37
C GLN A 264 -9.55 12.66 -18.84
N LEU A 265 -10.76 12.64 -18.29
CA LEU A 265 -11.00 12.36 -16.88
C LEU A 265 -11.28 10.87 -16.69
N VAL A 266 -10.60 10.28 -15.67
CA VAL A 266 -10.80 8.90 -15.25
C VAL A 266 -11.07 8.84 -13.75
N LYS A 267 -11.67 7.76 -13.28
CA LYS A 267 -12.18 7.66 -11.90
C LYS A 267 -11.61 6.44 -11.16
N ALA A 268 -11.16 6.64 -9.91
CA ALA A 268 -10.94 5.57 -8.96
C ALA A 268 -11.93 5.70 -7.80
N GLN A 269 -12.65 4.63 -7.49
CA GLN A 269 -13.51 4.52 -6.33
C GLN A 269 -12.86 3.58 -5.32
N PHE A 270 -12.86 3.95 -4.04
CA PHE A 270 -12.39 3.09 -2.96
C PHE A 270 -13.47 2.86 -1.91
N THR A 271 -13.44 1.68 -1.28
CA THR A 271 -14.29 1.36 -0.13
C THR A 271 -13.52 0.44 0.81
N ASN A 272 -13.49 0.79 2.10
CA ASN A 272 -12.74 0.05 3.11
C ASN A 272 -13.56 -0.13 4.38
N SER A 273 -13.44 -1.29 5.02
CA SER A 273 -14.24 -1.55 6.21
C SER A 273 -13.58 -2.51 7.20
N TRP A 274 -13.70 -2.20 8.50
CA TRP A 274 -13.34 -3.10 9.61
C TRP A 274 -14.55 -3.89 10.10
N MET A 275 -15.49 -4.20 9.19
CA MET A 275 -16.77 -4.84 9.56
C MET A 275 -16.94 -6.25 8.99
N PHE A 276 -16.04 -6.70 8.14
CA PHE A 276 -16.18 -7.97 7.44
C PHE A 276 -15.90 -9.16 8.37
N GLU A 277 -16.97 -9.84 8.81
CA GLU A 277 -16.89 -10.92 9.81
C GLU A 277 -16.41 -12.27 9.26
N LYS A 278 -16.42 -12.46 7.95
CA LYS A 278 -15.93 -13.70 7.36
C LYS A 278 -14.43 -13.82 7.60
N GLN A 279 -13.95 -15.00 7.91
CA GLN A 279 -12.52 -15.24 8.09
C GLN A 279 -11.75 -14.93 6.80
N GLY A 280 -10.64 -14.22 6.94
CA GLY A 280 -9.76 -13.83 5.86
C GLY A 280 -9.84 -12.34 5.52
N LEU A 281 -8.99 -11.94 4.59
CA LEU A 281 -8.91 -10.60 4.03
C LEU A 281 -9.63 -10.59 2.69
N ARG A 282 -10.69 -9.81 2.57
CA ARG A 282 -11.38 -9.60 1.31
C ARG A 282 -10.77 -8.44 0.57
N LEU A 283 -10.08 -8.73 -0.53
CA LEU A 283 -9.69 -7.73 -1.52
C LEU A 283 -10.62 -7.90 -2.73
N PHE A 284 -11.30 -6.83 -3.09
CA PHE A 284 -12.15 -6.76 -4.27
C PHE A 284 -11.68 -5.60 -5.14
N MET A 285 -11.43 -5.88 -6.40
CA MET A 285 -11.05 -4.87 -7.38
C MET A 285 -11.68 -5.18 -8.72
N ASP A 286 -12.20 -4.18 -9.38
CA ASP A 286 -12.60 -4.27 -10.78
C ASP A 286 -12.17 -3.03 -11.55
N GLY A 287 -12.00 -3.18 -12.85
CA GLY A 287 -11.64 -2.09 -13.74
C GLY A 287 -12.31 -2.23 -15.09
N MET A 288 -12.68 -1.10 -15.66
CA MET A 288 -13.38 -1.01 -16.94
C MET A 288 -12.63 -0.10 -17.90
N GLY A 289 -12.36 -0.60 -19.08
CA GLY A 289 -11.83 0.14 -20.22
C GLY A 289 -12.78 0.07 -21.42
N PRO A 290 -12.43 0.70 -22.55
CA PRO A 290 -13.20 0.61 -23.78
C PRO A 290 -13.24 -0.84 -24.30
N GLY A 291 -14.35 -1.54 -24.11
CA GLY A 291 -14.57 -2.91 -24.62
C GLY A 291 -13.88 -4.04 -23.84
N TYR A 292 -13.30 -3.75 -22.66
CA TYR A 292 -12.68 -4.77 -21.80
C TYR A 292 -12.83 -4.41 -20.32
N ALA A 293 -12.72 -5.42 -19.46
CA ALA A 293 -12.79 -5.24 -18.01
C ALA A 293 -12.01 -6.35 -17.29
N PHE A 294 -11.76 -6.16 -16.00
CA PHE A 294 -11.30 -7.21 -15.09
C PHE A 294 -12.08 -7.16 -13.78
N GLU A 295 -12.13 -8.28 -13.11
CA GLU A 295 -12.60 -8.40 -11.72
C GLU A 295 -11.70 -9.38 -10.97
N LEU A 296 -11.35 -9.04 -9.73
CA LEU A 296 -10.71 -9.95 -8.79
C LEU A 296 -11.43 -9.90 -7.44
N ASN A 297 -11.50 -11.07 -6.78
CA ASN A 297 -11.99 -11.18 -5.42
C ASN A 297 -11.24 -12.33 -4.73
N THR A 298 -10.42 -12.02 -3.72
CA THR A 298 -9.56 -13.00 -3.06
C THR A 298 -10.29 -14.15 -2.36
N LEU A 299 -11.59 -14.00 -2.12
CA LEU A 299 -12.40 -15.03 -1.47
C LEU A 299 -13.25 -15.88 -2.43
N ASN A 300 -13.37 -15.50 -3.71
CA ASN A 300 -14.20 -16.20 -4.68
C ASN A 300 -13.41 -16.67 -5.89
N SER A 301 -12.92 -15.74 -6.71
CA SER A 301 -12.13 -16.02 -7.90
C SER A 301 -10.88 -15.15 -7.87
N SER A 302 -9.75 -15.74 -8.29
CA SER A 302 -8.48 -15.00 -8.26
C SER A 302 -8.49 -13.80 -9.21
N LEU A 303 -8.95 -14.01 -10.45
CA LEU A 303 -9.06 -12.97 -11.47
C LEU A 303 -10.03 -13.39 -12.56
N GLN A 304 -10.88 -12.47 -13.03
CA GLN A 304 -11.68 -12.61 -14.23
C GLN A 304 -11.37 -11.43 -15.17
N ILE A 305 -11.23 -11.74 -16.46
CA ILE A 305 -10.99 -10.76 -17.52
C ILE A 305 -12.12 -10.88 -18.52
N PHE A 306 -12.72 -9.75 -18.89
CA PHE A 306 -13.72 -9.69 -19.96
C PHE A 306 -13.18 -8.88 -21.14
N ILE A 307 -13.26 -9.46 -22.34
CA ILE A 307 -12.87 -8.82 -23.59
C ILE A 307 -14.08 -8.83 -24.52
N GLY A 308 -14.58 -7.66 -24.87
CA GLY A 308 -15.68 -7.49 -25.83
C GLY A 308 -15.22 -7.74 -27.28
N ASP A 309 -16.18 -8.01 -28.18
CA ASP A 309 -15.88 -8.38 -29.58
C ASP A 309 -15.00 -7.33 -30.29
N ALA A 310 -15.32 -6.04 -30.20
CA ALA A 310 -14.55 -5.00 -30.83
C ALA A 310 -13.09 -4.92 -30.31
N ALA A 311 -12.89 -5.16 -29.00
CA ALA A 311 -11.56 -5.17 -28.43
C ALA A 311 -10.76 -6.43 -28.81
N ALA A 312 -11.42 -7.57 -28.97
CA ALA A 312 -10.79 -8.81 -29.47
C ALA A 312 -10.37 -8.65 -30.94
N GLU A 313 -11.26 -8.11 -31.78
CA GLU A 313 -10.98 -7.87 -33.20
C GLU A 313 -9.83 -6.86 -33.41
N ALA A 314 -9.74 -5.84 -32.57
CA ALA A 314 -8.71 -4.78 -32.67
C ALA A 314 -7.28 -5.30 -32.46
N VAL A 315 -7.10 -6.44 -31.77
CA VAL A 315 -5.77 -7.01 -31.44
C VAL A 315 -5.52 -8.39 -32.06
N ALA A 316 -6.53 -9.01 -32.68
CA ALA A 316 -6.40 -10.32 -33.28
C ALA A 316 -5.56 -10.27 -34.56
N ASP A 317 -4.60 -11.17 -34.67
CA ASP A 317 -4.03 -11.52 -35.95
C ASP A 317 -4.96 -12.51 -36.71
N ALA A 318 -4.68 -12.73 -37.99
CA ALA A 318 -5.54 -13.57 -38.86
C ALA A 318 -5.65 -15.03 -38.37
N GLU A 319 -4.61 -15.58 -37.73
CA GLU A 319 -4.56 -16.93 -37.20
C GLU A 319 -5.37 -17.04 -35.89
N THR A 320 -5.21 -16.08 -34.99
CA THR A 320 -5.98 -16.02 -33.74
C THR A 320 -7.45 -15.82 -33.99
N ALA A 321 -7.83 -15.04 -35.00
CA ALA A 321 -9.23 -14.84 -35.40
C ALA A 321 -9.90 -16.09 -35.91
N LEU A 322 -9.17 -16.98 -36.63
CA LEU A 322 -9.70 -18.19 -37.22
C LEU A 322 -9.77 -19.37 -36.25
N GLU A 323 -8.72 -19.59 -35.47
CA GLU A 323 -8.60 -20.82 -34.68
C GLU A 323 -8.94 -20.63 -33.18
N LYS A 324 -8.76 -19.44 -32.64
CA LYS A 324 -8.85 -19.17 -31.19
C LYS A 324 -9.86 -18.07 -30.79
N SER A 325 -10.79 -17.78 -31.68
CA SER A 325 -11.75 -16.67 -31.50
C SER A 325 -12.56 -16.77 -30.19
N THR A 326 -12.86 -17.97 -29.73
CA THR A 326 -13.59 -18.21 -28.47
C THR A 326 -12.70 -18.14 -27.22
N ALA A 327 -11.39 -18.29 -27.38
CA ALA A 327 -10.42 -18.21 -26.27
C ALA A 327 -9.91 -16.80 -25.98
N SER A 328 -10.16 -15.84 -26.86
CA SER A 328 -9.65 -14.46 -26.76
C SER A 328 -10.72 -13.40 -26.50
N ARG A 329 -11.99 -13.80 -26.36
CA ARG A 329 -13.12 -12.90 -26.08
C ARG A 329 -14.10 -13.50 -25.08
N GLY A 330 -14.98 -12.67 -24.54
CA GLY A 330 -15.91 -13.02 -23.48
C GLY A 330 -15.25 -13.03 -22.10
N LEU A 331 -15.76 -13.85 -21.18
CA LEU A 331 -15.27 -13.94 -19.81
C LEU A 331 -14.18 -15.02 -19.68
N LEU A 332 -12.99 -14.60 -19.31
CA LEU A 332 -11.82 -15.46 -19.10
C LEU A 332 -11.51 -15.55 -17.60
N ALA A 333 -11.45 -16.77 -17.04
CA ALA A 333 -11.08 -17.00 -15.65
C ALA A 333 -9.58 -17.35 -15.54
N VAL A 334 -8.86 -16.67 -14.64
CA VAL A 334 -7.43 -16.88 -14.37
C VAL A 334 -7.25 -17.35 -12.95
N GLN A 335 -6.54 -18.46 -12.72
CA GLN A 335 -6.31 -19.07 -11.41
C GLN A 335 -4.88 -18.81 -10.91
N TYR A 336 -4.70 -18.65 -9.58
CA TYR A 336 -3.41 -18.43 -8.92
C TYR A 336 -3.21 -19.36 -7.73
N ASN A 337 -1.95 -19.59 -7.39
CA ASN A 337 -1.58 -20.18 -6.12
C ASN A 337 -1.71 -19.13 -4.99
N GLU A 338 -2.22 -19.55 -3.84
CA GLU A 338 -2.44 -18.66 -2.69
C GLU A 338 -1.17 -17.92 -2.19
N PRO A 339 0.04 -18.55 -2.12
CA PRO A 339 1.25 -17.86 -1.63
C PRO A 339 1.64 -16.61 -2.41
N ASP A 340 1.33 -16.58 -3.72
CA ASP A 340 1.65 -15.45 -4.60
C ASP A 340 0.53 -14.40 -4.68
N LEU A 341 -0.62 -14.68 -4.08
CA LEU A 341 -1.83 -13.86 -4.25
C LEU A 341 -1.62 -12.43 -3.73
N TYR A 342 -0.95 -12.27 -2.59
CA TYR A 342 -0.85 -10.99 -1.89
C TYR A 342 0.34 -10.11 -2.26
N GLY A 343 1.24 -10.53 -3.16
CA GLY A 343 2.28 -9.69 -3.76
C GLY A 343 3.54 -9.45 -2.94
N TYR A 344 3.64 -9.94 -1.72
CA TYR A 344 4.81 -9.70 -0.84
C TYR A 344 6.13 -10.23 -1.41
N THR A 345 6.11 -11.38 -2.09
CA THR A 345 7.31 -11.97 -2.71
C THR A 345 7.85 -11.07 -3.81
N ASP A 346 7.00 -10.66 -4.74
CA ASP A 346 7.37 -9.82 -5.88
C ASP A 346 7.82 -8.40 -5.43
N GLU A 347 7.21 -7.86 -4.38
CA GLU A 347 7.57 -6.57 -3.78
C GLU A 347 8.99 -6.58 -3.21
N ASN A 348 9.32 -7.59 -2.41
CA ASN A 348 10.66 -7.75 -1.83
C ASN A 348 11.71 -8.03 -2.90
N GLU A 349 11.42 -8.89 -3.88
CA GLU A 349 12.34 -9.22 -4.97
C GLU A 349 12.64 -7.99 -5.83
N GLU A 350 11.62 -7.19 -6.14
CA GLU A 350 11.77 -5.95 -6.91
C GLU A 350 12.63 -4.94 -6.17
N ALA A 351 12.36 -4.68 -4.89
CA ALA A 351 13.15 -3.76 -4.08
C ALA A 351 14.63 -4.20 -3.97
N ALA A 352 14.87 -5.49 -3.76
CA ALA A 352 16.23 -6.04 -3.70
C ALA A 352 16.98 -5.87 -5.02
N ASN A 353 16.35 -6.21 -6.14
CA ASN A 353 16.94 -6.06 -7.47
C ASN A 353 17.22 -4.58 -7.77
N ALA A 354 16.31 -3.69 -7.39
CA ALA A 354 16.45 -2.25 -7.54
C ALA A 354 17.70 -1.72 -6.78
N PHE A 355 17.79 -2.04 -5.50
CA PHE A 355 18.90 -1.57 -4.66
C PHE A 355 20.27 -2.16 -5.08
N LEU A 356 20.30 -3.42 -5.48
CA LEU A 356 21.51 -4.02 -6.04
C LEU A 356 21.94 -3.36 -7.36
N ALA A 357 20.98 -2.87 -8.15
CA ALA A 357 21.24 -2.12 -9.38
C ALA A 357 21.45 -0.60 -9.14
N GLY A 358 21.44 -0.12 -7.91
CA GLY A 358 21.64 1.30 -7.57
C GLY A 358 20.51 2.22 -7.99
N ARG A 359 19.28 1.72 -8.12
CA ARG A 359 18.06 2.49 -8.45
C ARG A 359 17.03 2.41 -7.34
N ASP A 360 16.07 3.33 -7.36
CA ASP A 360 14.89 3.23 -6.52
C ASP A 360 14.05 2.00 -6.89
N GLY A 361 13.30 1.48 -5.92
CA GLY A 361 12.27 0.48 -6.14
C GLY A 361 11.19 0.99 -7.09
N PHE A 362 10.37 0.08 -7.61
CA PHE A 362 9.25 0.44 -8.49
C PHE A 362 8.33 1.48 -7.87
N LEU A 363 8.10 1.38 -6.56
CA LEU A 363 7.38 2.38 -5.77
C LEU A 363 8.40 3.14 -4.89
N PRO A 364 8.90 4.32 -5.28
CA PRO A 364 9.75 5.13 -4.41
C PRO A 364 8.94 5.75 -3.26
N LEU A 365 9.60 6.24 -2.21
CA LEU A 365 8.91 6.89 -1.07
C LEU A 365 8.09 8.11 -1.49
N SER A 366 8.48 8.80 -2.56
CA SER A 366 7.70 9.90 -3.13
C SER A 366 6.30 9.46 -3.59
N TYR A 367 6.12 8.21 -4.04
CA TYR A 367 4.79 7.67 -4.32
C TYR A 367 3.98 7.51 -3.03
N GLY A 368 4.58 7.00 -1.96
CA GLY A 368 3.95 6.91 -0.64
C GLY A 368 3.55 8.28 -0.08
N LEU A 369 4.33 9.33 -0.36
CA LEU A 369 3.99 10.71 -0.03
C LEU A 369 2.70 11.15 -0.74
N GLU A 370 2.58 10.91 -2.05
CA GLU A 370 1.37 11.25 -2.81
C GLU A 370 0.14 10.44 -2.33
N ILE A 371 0.31 9.17 -1.99
CA ILE A 371 -0.77 8.37 -1.40
C ILE A 371 -1.20 8.94 -0.04
N THR A 372 -0.24 9.33 0.82
CA THR A 372 -0.55 9.99 2.11
C THR A 372 -1.35 11.28 1.87
N LYS A 373 -0.99 12.07 0.87
CA LYS A 373 -1.71 13.29 0.49
C LYS A 373 -3.16 13.02 0.10
N LEU A 374 -3.40 11.99 -0.70
CA LEU A 374 -4.76 11.60 -1.10
C LEU A 374 -5.59 11.06 0.08
N CYS A 375 -4.99 10.32 1.01
CA CYS A 375 -5.66 9.93 2.26
C CYS A 375 -6.05 11.15 3.10
N MET A 376 -5.14 12.12 3.26
CA MET A 376 -5.45 13.36 3.98
C MET A 376 -6.54 14.18 3.30
N ALA A 377 -6.53 14.26 1.97
CA ALA A 377 -7.58 14.90 1.21
C ALA A 377 -8.93 14.18 1.34
N GLY A 378 -8.91 12.84 1.46
CA GLY A 378 -10.10 12.04 1.78
C GLY A 378 -10.69 12.38 3.15
N TYR A 379 -9.86 12.46 4.20
CA TYR A 379 -10.32 12.94 5.51
C TYR A 379 -10.87 14.37 5.44
N MET A 380 -10.18 15.28 4.76
CA MET A 380 -10.64 16.66 4.58
C MET A 380 -12.01 16.70 3.88
N ALA A 381 -12.24 15.87 2.85
CA ALA A 381 -13.52 15.77 2.15
C ALA A 381 -14.63 15.28 3.08
N ALA A 382 -14.37 14.21 3.86
CA ALA A 382 -15.32 13.63 4.80
C ALA A 382 -15.68 14.62 5.94
N GLU A 383 -14.68 15.27 6.54
CA GLU A 383 -14.90 16.25 7.63
C GLU A 383 -15.64 17.48 7.17
N ARG A 384 -15.40 17.95 5.94
CA ARG A 384 -16.07 19.13 5.36
C ARG A 384 -17.40 18.80 4.66
N LYS A 385 -17.68 17.52 4.46
CA LYS A 385 -18.85 17.03 3.71
C LYS A 385 -18.97 17.67 2.32
N GLN A 386 -17.82 17.77 1.64
CA GLN A 386 -17.73 18.37 0.30
C GLN A 386 -16.63 17.72 -0.54
N THR A 387 -16.77 17.82 -1.85
CA THR A 387 -15.69 17.46 -2.78
C THR A 387 -14.56 18.46 -2.66
N ILE A 388 -13.34 17.97 -2.50
CA ILE A 388 -12.12 18.77 -2.44
C ILE A 388 -11.54 18.92 -3.84
N ASP A 389 -11.32 20.15 -4.26
CA ASP A 389 -10.61 20.46 -5.51
C ASP A 389 -9.10 20.40 -5.25
N LEU A 390 -8.45 19.37 -5.79
CA LEU A 390 -7.02 19.14 -5.65
C LEU A 390 -6.18 20.00 -6.62
N THR A 391 -6.81 20.80 -7.48
CA THR A 391 -6.12 21.76 -8.35
C THR A 391 -6.00 23.15 -7.71
N ASP A 392 -6.75 23.41 -6.65
CA ASP A 392 -6.71 24.67 -5.91
C ASP A 392 -5.41 24.79 -5.10
N ALA A 393 -4.65 25.85 -5.35
CA ALA A 393 -3.38 26.10 -4.67
C ALA A 393 -3.53 26.34 -3.15
N ALA A 394 -4.65 26.89 -2.70
CA ALA A 394 -4.95 27.07 -1.28
C ALA A 394 -5.16 25.73 -0.58
N VAL A 395 -5.90 24.83 -1.22
CA VAL A 395 -6.10 23.44 -0.76
C VAL A 395 -4.78 22.69 -0.70
N GLN A 396 -3.95 22.78 -1.76
CA GLN A 396 -2.64 22.14 -1.77
C GLN A 396 -1.75 22.62 -0.62
N LYS A 397 -1.73 23.92 -0.36
CA LYS A 397 -0.98 24.50 0.77
C LYS A 397 -1.53 24.05 2.13
N GLU A 398 -2.85 23.98 2.27
CA GLU A 398 -3.49 23.52 3.50
C GLU A 398 -3.16 22.05 3.80
N LEU A 399 -3.20 21.18 2.78
CA LEU A 399 -2.90 19.76 2.92
C LEU A 399 -1.49 19.50 3.48
N GLU A 400 -0.50 20.34 3.21
CA GLU A 400 0.86 20.17 3.75
C GLU A 400 0.92 20.17 5.30
N THR A 401 -0.05 20.80 5.94
CA THR A 401 -0.12 20.89 7.41
C THR A 401 -1.38 20.31 8.01
N TYR A 402 -2.28 19.80 7.17
CA TYR A 402 -3.55 19.26 7.61
C TYR A 402 -3.37 18.01 8.47
N VAL A 403 -4.06 17.98 9.57
CA VAL A 403 -4.17 16.83 10.49
C VAL A 403 -5.65 16.56 10.72
N PRO A 404 -6.17 15.39 10.34
CA PRO A 404 -7.58 15.04 10.54
C PRO A 404 -8.03 15.17 12.00
N MET A 405 -9.25 15.61 12.23
CA MET A 405 -9.83 15.69 13.59
C MET A 405 -9.83 14.32 14.28
N ILE A 406 -10.06 13.27 13.51
CA ILE A 406 -9.97 11.87 14.00
C ILE A 406 -8.56 11.59 14.54
N GLN A 407 -7.51 11.94 13.80
CA GLN A 407 -6.13 11.78 14.24
C GLN A 407 -5.79 12.62 15.49
N GLN A 408 -6.45 13.75 15.67
CA GLN A 408 -6.30 14.61 16.86
C GLN A 408 -7.03 14.04 18.11
N GLY A 409 -7.68 12.87 18.01
CA GLY A 409 -8.51 12.28 19.05
C GLY A 409 -9.90 12.92 19.17
N ARG A 410 -10.30 13.75 18.21
CA ARG A 410 -11.59 14.46 18.13
C ARG A 410 -12.61 13.74 17.21
N GLY A 411 -12.44 12.43 17.03
CA GLY A 411 -13.30 11.64 16.15
C GLY A 411 -14.79 11.70 16.52
N ALA A 412 -15.14 11.91 17.78
CA ALA A 412 -16.52 12.06 18.21
C ALA A 412 -17.23 13.28 17.58
N GLU A 413 -16.49 14.33 17.19
CA GLU A 413 -17.07 15.55 16.59
C GLU A 413 -17.45 15.37 15.11
N VAL A 414 -16.90 14.34 14.45
CA VAL A 414 -17.12 14.10 13.01
C VAL A 414 -17.84 12.78 12.71
N LEU A 415 -17.89 11.84 13.67
CA LEU A 415 -18.44 10.50 13.48
C LEU A 415 -19.81 10.29 14.17
N PHE A 416 -20.27 11.24 15.01
CA PHE A 416 -21.54 11.17 15.73
C PHE A 416 -22.45 12.38 15.43
#